data_2fa48b57a657f89f79552301b4f9e280
#
_entry.id   2fa48b57a657f89f79552301b4f9e280
#
_cell.length_a   1.000
_cell.length_b   1.000
_cell.length_c   1.000
_cell.angle_alpha   90.00
_cell.angle_beta   90.00
_cell.angle_gamma   90.00
#
_symmetry.space_group_name_H-M   'P 1'
#
loop_
_entity.id
_entity.type
_entity.pdbx_description
1 polymer ?
#
loop_
_entity_poly.entity_id
_entity_poly.type
_entity_poly.pdbx_seq_one_letter_code
_entity_poly.pdbx_strand_id
1 'polypeptide(L)'
;MSKKIFNKARELKKELIKIRQNIHQHPELAFKEIRTTTIIKEELKKLRITLIPLKSETGVYGLLKGEKKSSNETVTALRADIDALPIQEQSGVEYQSVNEGIMHACGHDGHIAILLGVAKMLSSMKSDFSGIVKFIFQPAEEVFGGAKMMVEEGVLVNPSVNTIVALHCYPLLEVGKIGIYDGVYMASADKFTIKIVGKGAHGAYPHKSVDPIVTAAQVVIALQEIISREINALDKAVISICGIKGGRAFNIIPEIVTLFGTVRCHNPELRNAIKEKMERIIKGVTSAYKCSYHFDYEFCVSQVINTPEINDSIAKAAKESLGEVKVEILDYPAMGSEDFSVYLEKVPNGAFFRLGITDPGKDPLIPHSSHFDFNDEAIPYGVAVLTQLILDLNI
;
A
#
# COMPACT_ATOMS: atom_id res chain seq x y z
N MET A 1 11.17 27.99 -15.86
CA MET A 1 10.14 26.97 -16.15
C MET A 1 9.56 26.40 -14.85
N SER A 2 10.35 26.17 -13.82
CA SER A 2 9.99 25.46 -12.58
C SER A 2 8.70 25.95 -11.89
N LYS A 3 8.56 27.21 -11.60
CA LYS A 3 7.36 27.77 -10.93
C LYS A 3 6.07 27.70 -11.78
N LYS A 4 6.15 27.44 -13.10
CA LYS A 4 4.99 27.42 -13.99
C LYS A 4 4.12 26.17 -13.78
N ILE A 5 4.73 24.99 -13.54
CA ILE A 5 4.01 23.73 -13.30
C ILE A 5 3.28 23.79 -11.97
N PHE A 6 3.98 24.20 -10.90
CA PHE A 6 3.37 24.34 -9.58
C PHE A 6 2.22 25.37 -9.57
N ASN A 7 2.39 26.52 -10.22
CA ASN A 7 1.32 27.52 -10.30
C ASN A 7 0.08 26.97 -11.00
N LYS A 8 0.25 26.25 -12.12
CA LYS A 8 -0.87 25.57 -12.80
C LYS A 8 -1.52 24.51 -11.91
N ALA A 9 -0.74 23.72 -11.17
CA ALA A 9 -1.27 22.74 -10.21
C ALA A 9 -2.08 23.43 -9.10
N ARG A 10 -1.62 24.60 -8.62
CA ARG A 10 -2.39 25.41 -7.65
C ARG A 10 -3.71 25.95 -8.21
N GLU A 11 -3.78 26.28 -9.49
CA GLU A 11 -5.02 26.70 -10.14
C GLU A 11 -6.08 25.59 -10.12
N LEU A 12 -5.66 24.31 -10.20
CA LEU A 12 -6.55 23.16 -10.15
C LEU A 12 -7.02 22.80 -8.72
N LYS A 13 -6.36 23.32 -7.68
CA LYS A 13 -6.55 22.92 -6.29
C LYS A 13 -8.02 22.90 -5.86
N LYS A 14 -8.77 23.97 -6.11
CA LYS A 14 -10.19 24.07 -5.69
C LYS A 14 -11.08 22.99 -6.31
N GLU A 15 -10.82 22.62 -7.55
CA GLU A 15 -11.56 21.58 -8.26
C GLU A 15 -11.19 20.20 -7.70
N LEU A 16 -9.89 19.94 -7.50
CA LEU A 16 -9.39 18.67 -6.99
C LEU A 16 -9.83 18.42 -5.54
N ILE A 17 -9.88 19.46 -4.70
CA ILE A 17 -10.44 19.37 -3.34
C ILE A 17 -11.91 18.93 -3.39
N LYS A 18 -12.72 19.49 -4.27
CA LYS A 18 -14.13 19.08 -4.39
C LYS A 18 -14.27 17.60 -4.78
N ILE A 19 -13.43 17.12 -5.69
CA ILE A 19 -13.42 15.71 -6.09
C ILE A 19 -13.00 14.84 -4.89
N ARG A 20 -11.90 15.19 -4.21
CA ARG A 20 -11.40 14.49 -3.03
C ARG A 20 -12.46 14.41 -1.93
N GLN A 21 -13.03 15.55 -1.53
CA GLN A 21 -14.05 15.62 -0.47
C GLN A 21 -15.34 14.86 -0.83
N ASN A 22 -15.73 14.88 -2.09
CA ASN A 22 -16.86 14.09 -2.57
C ASN A 22 -16.61 12.57 -2.49
N ILE A 23 -15.38 12.13 -2.76
CA ILE A 23 -14.96 10.73 -2.60
C ILE A 23 -14.88 10.37 -1.11
N HIS A 24 -14.26 11.24 -0.30
CA HIS A 24 -14.14 11.06 1.15
C HIS A 24 -15.51 10.88 1.83
N GLN A 25 -16.49 11.67 1.43
CA GLN A 25 -17.85 11.62 1.98
C GLN A 25 -18.57 10.30 1.65
N HIS A 26 -18.16 9.59 0.60
CA HIS A 26 -18.80 8.36 0.13
C HIS A 26 -17.77 7.24 -0.03
N PRO A 27 -17.07 6.85 1.05
CA PRO A 27 -16.02 5.85 0.97
C PRO A 27 -16.58 4.46 0.68
N GLU A 28 -15.82 3.67 -0.06
CA GLU A 28 -16.18 2.31 -0.45
C GLU A 28 -15.06 1.35 -0.09
N LEU A 29 -15.41 0.17 0.47
CA LEU A 29 -14.44 -0.85 0.85
C LEU A 29 -13.83 -1.55 -0.36
N ALA A 30 -12.72 -2.22 -0.11
CA ALA A 30 -12.00 -3.05 -1.08
C ALA A 30 -12.92 -3.92 -1.94
N PHE A 31 -12.73 -3.86 -3.27
CA PHE A 31 -13.55 -4.50 -4.32
C PHE A 31 -15.03 -4.06 -4.38
N LYS A 32 -15.38 -2.95 -3.72
CA LYS A 32 -16.73 -2.36 -3.77
C LYS A 32 -16.72 -0.90 -4.22
N GLU A 33 -15.61 -0.41 -4.75
CA GLU A 33 -15.35 0.98 -5.14
C GLU A 33 -16.04 1.35 -6.47
N ILE A 34 -17.33 1.02 -6.60
CA ILE A 34 -18.11 1.19 -7.85
C ILE A 34 -18.34 2.66 -8.17
N ARG A 35 -18.76 3.44 -7.16
CA ARG A 35 -19.02 4.88 -7.30
C ARG A 35 -17.71 5.63 -7.58
N THR A 36 -16.68 5.35 -6.81
CA THR A 36 -15.34 5.94 -6.97
C THR A 36 -14.79 5.63 -8.37
N THR A 37 -14.89 4.39 -8.81
CA THR A 37 -14.53 3.94 -10.17
C THR A 37 -15.30 4.74 -11.24
N THR A 38 -16.60 4.96 -11.03
CA THR A 38 -17.44 5.71 -11.97
C THR A 38 -17.01 7.17 -12.07
N ILE A 39 -16.78 7.84 -10.92
CA ILE A 39 -16.29 9.23 -10.87
C ILE A 39 -14.97 9.36 -11.64
N ILE A 40 -14.02 8.46 -11.39
CA ILE A 40 -12.71 8.47 -12.05
C ILE A 40 -12.88 8.30 -13.57
N LYS A 41 -13.70 7.35 -14.01
CA LYS A 41 -13.99 7.12 -15.44
C LYS A 41 -14.56 8.38 -16.10
N GLU A 42 -15.47 9.07 -15.43
CA GLU A 42 -16.08 10.30 -15.95
C GLU A 42 -15.06 11.43 -16.07
N GLU A 43 -14.21 11.65 -15.04
CA GLU A 43 -13.16 12.68 -15.08
C GLU A 43 -12.15 12.40 -16.20
N LEU A 44 -11.68 11.16 -16.36
CA LEU A 44 -10.74 10.79 -17.43
C LEU A 44 -11.37 10.93 -18.82
N LYS A 45 -12.66 10.62 -18.99
CA LYS A 45 -13.39 10.83 -20.27
C LYS A 45 -13.48 12.31 -20.65
N LYS A 46 -13.73 13.22 -19.69
CA LYS A 46 -13.72 14.67 -19.92
C LYS A 46 -12.38 15.15 -20.50
N LEU A 47 -11.29 14.49 -20.10
CA LEU A 47 -9.93 14.79 -20.57
C LEU A 47 -9.56 14.07 -21.88
N ARG A 48 -10.48 13.30 -22.46
CA ARG A 48 -10.26 12.48 -23.68
C ARG A 48 -9.12 11.47 -23.50
N ILE A 49 -8.94 10.94 -22.31
CA ILE A 49 -8.02 9.86 -22.02
C ILE A 49 -8.67 8.55 -22.47
N THR A 50 -7.92 7.72 -23.19
CA THR A 50 -8.42 6.45 -23.70
C THR A 50 -8.52 5.45 -22.56
N LEU A 51 -9.73 5.12 -22.13
CA LEU A 51 -9.97 4.10 -21.11
C LEU A 51 -9.86 2.71 -21.70
N ILE A 52 -9.18 1.82 -21.01
CA ILE A 52 -9.11 0.40 -21.36
C ILE A 52 -10.03 -0.38 -20.43
N PRO A 53 -10.93 -1.21 -20.99
CA PRO A 53 -11.87 -1.96 -20.17
C PRO A 53 -11.15 -3.01 -19.32
N LEU A 54 -11.57 -3.13 -18.07
CA LEU A 54 -11.25 -4.21 -17.14
C LEU A 54 -12.42 -5.19 -17.09
N LYS A 55 -12.16 -6.43 -16.72
CA LYS A 55 -13.22 -7.42 -16.43
C LYS A 55 -13.83 -7.16 -15.05
N SER A 56 -13.04 -6.65 -14.13
CA SER A 56 -13.51 -6.22 -12.81
C SER A 56 -14.42 -4.99 -12.92
N GLU A 57 -15.37 -4.89 -12.00
CA GLU A 57 -16.27 -3.73 -11.90
C GLU A 57 -15.57 -2.52 -11.28
N THR A 58 -14.54 -2.76 -10.46
CA THR A 58 -13.75 -1.73 -9.75
C THR A 58 -12.37 -1.56 -10.35
N GLY A 59 -11.81 -0.36 -10.17
CA GLY A 59 -10.55 0.03 -10.77
C GLY A 59 -10.69 0.60 -12.18
N VAL A 60 -9.71 1.40 -12.57
CA VAL A 60 -9.66 2.08 -13.88
C VAL A 60 -8.22 2.18 -14.33
N TYR A 61 -7.97 1.98 -15.63
CA TYR A 61 -6.76 2.53 -16.20
C TYR A 61 -7.02 3.18 -17.56
N GLY A 62 -6.23 4.20 -17.83
CA GLY A 62 -6.35 4.99 -19.04
C GLY A 62 -4.99 5.32 -19.63
N LEU A 63 -4.98 5.58 -20.95
CA LEU A 63 -3.79 5.87 -21.72
C LEU A 63 -3.86 7.31 -22.26
N LEU A 64 -2.78 8.06 -22.06
CA LEU A 64 -2.57 9.36 -22.66
C LEU A 64 -1.28 9.33 -23.48
N LYS A 65 -1.40 9.52 -24.79
CA LYS A 65 -0.25 9.61 -25.68
C LYS A 65 0.24 11.05 -25.80
N GLY A 66 1.55 11.25 -25.63
CA GLY A 66 2.23 12.50 -25.96
C GLY A 66 2.30 12.73 -27.46
N GLU A 67 2.44 14.01 -27.85
CA GLU A 67 2.49 14.44 -29.27
C GLU A 67 3.91 14.83 -29.70
N LYS A 68 4.84 14.96 -28.73
CA LYS A 68 6.25 15.21 -29.04
C LYS A 68 6.85 13.99 -29.72
N LYS A 69 7.59 14.19 -30.80
CA LYS A 69 8.28 13.10 -31.52
C LYS A 69 9.54 12.68 -30.76
N SER A 70 9.69 11.39 -30.56
CA SER A 70 10.92 10.78 -30.00
C SER A 70 11.23 9.49 -30.75
N SER A 71 12.51 9.12 -30.85
CA SER A 71 12.96 7.84 -31.38
C SER A 71 12.68 6.67 -30.42
N ASN A 72 12.54 6.97 -29.12
CA ASN A 72 12.26 5.99 -28.07
C ASN A 72 10.96 6.37 -27.36
N GLU A 73 9.85 5.81 -27.79
CA GLU A 73 8.57 6.00 -27.09
C GLU A 73 8.57 5.14 -25.81
N THR A 74 8.67 5.79 -24.64
CA THR A 74 8.58 5.16 -23.34
C THR A 74 7.14 5.07 -22.85
N VAL A 75 6.83 4.10 -22.01
CA VAL A 75 5.55 3.96 -21.32
C VAL A 75 5.77 4.09 -19.83
N THR A 76 5.32 5.19 -19.26
CA THR A 76 5.40 5.44 -17.81
C THR A 76 4.02 5.27 -17.18
N ALA A 77 3.92 4.44 -16.15
CA ALA A 77 2.70 4.25 -15.38
C ALA A 77 2.74 5.05 -14.08
N LEU A 78 1.63 5.67 -13.73
CA LEU A 78 1.39 6.32 -12.45
C LEU A 78 0.22 5.61 -11.76
N ARG A 79 0.37 5.26 -10.48
CA ARG A 79 -0.66 4.55 -9.71
C ARG A 79 -1.18 5.37 -8.55
N ALA A 80 -2.48 5.31 -8.33
CA ALA A 80 -3.16 5.68 -7.09
C ALA A 80 -4.09 4.55 -6.66
N ASP A 81 -4.10 4.23 -5.37
CA ASP A 81 -5.08 3.38 -4.72
C ASP A 81 -6.41 4.12 -4.53
N ILE A 82 -7.54 3.37 -4.38
CA ILE A 82 -8.86 4.02 -4.35
C ILE A 82 -9.81 3.50 -3.27
N ASP A 83 -9.42 2.49 -2.50
CA ASP A 83 -10.27 1.87 -1.49
C ASP A 83 -10.25 2.61 -0.15
N ALA A 84 -11.25 2.32 0.69
CA ALA A 84 -11.42 2.83 2.04
C ALA A 84 -11.37 1.70 3.07
N LEU A 85 -11.35 2.07 4.36
CA LEU A 85 -11.19 1.19 5.50
C LEU A 85 -12.49 1.02 6.31
N PRO A 86 -12.70 -0.13 6.97
CA PRO A 86 -13.83 -0.37 7.86
C PRO A 86 -13.62 0.30 9.22
N ILE A 87 -13.62 1.64 9.23
CA ILE A 87 -13.39 2.48 10.41
C ILE A 87 -14.54 3.48 10.51
N GLN A 88 -15.12 3.63 11.72
CA GLN A 88 -16.09 4.68 11.98
C GLN A 88 -15.38 6.01 12.11
N GLU A 89 -15.69 6.93 11.22
CA GLU A 89 -15.07 8.25 11.20
C GLU A 89 -15.52 9.11 12.39
N GLN A 90 -14.57 9.86 12.96
CA GLN A 90 -14.75 10.81 14.06
C GLN A 90 -13.91 12.09 13.84
N SER A 91 -13.58 12.41 12.59
CA SER A 91 -12.75 13.58 12.25
C SER A 91 -13.43 14.92 12.54
N GLY A 92 -14.77 14.96 12.44
CA GLY A 92 -15.55 16.19 12.63
C GLY A 92 -15.50 17.18 11.46
N VAL A 93 -14.95 16.77 10.30
CA VAL A 93 -14.92 17.62 9.10
C VAL A 93 -16.31 17.71 8.45
N GLU A 94 -16.58 18.79 7.71
CA GLU A 94 -17.87 19.01 7.03
C GLU A 94 -18.21 17.95 5.98
N TYR A 95 -17.18 17.35 5.37
CA TYR A 95 -17.28 16.28 4.37
C TYR A 95 -17.05 14.88 4.95
N GLN A 96 -17.28 14.71 6.25
CA GLN A 96 -17.21 13.42 6.93
C GLN A 96 -18.03 12.36 6.19
N SER A 97 -17.57 11.12 6.25
CA SER A 97 -18.25 9.97 5.66
C SER A 97 -19.73 9.89 6.04
N VAL A 98 -20.58 9.70 5.04
CA VAL A 98 -22.02 9.39 5.23
C VAL A 98 -22.27 7.88 5.31
N ASN A 99 -21.27 7.06 5.08
CA ASN A 99 -21.33 5.60 5.13
C ASN A 99 -20.87 5.13 6.52
N GLU A 100 -21.81 4.71 7.35
CA GLU A 100 -21.52 4.25 8.71
C GLU A 100 -20.46 3.13 8.71
N GLY A 101 -19.46 3.26 9.58
CA GLY A 101 -18.40 2.27 9.74
C GLY A 101 -17.36 2.23 8.62
N ILE A 102 -17.37 3.17 7.67
CA ILE A 102 -16.41 3.21 6.56
C ILE A 102 -15.80 4.61 6.44
N MET A 103 -14.49 4.69 6.21
CA MET A 103 -13.75 5.96 6.14
C MET A 103 -12.53 5.85 5.23
N HIS A 104 -12.21 6.92 4.49
CA HIS A 104 -10.91 7.08 3.87
C HIS A 104 -9.84 7.47 4.92
N ALA A 105 -9.38 6.51 5.70
CA ALA A 105 -8.44 6.72 6.80
C ALA A 105 -6.96 6.50 6.41
N CYS A 106 -6.65 6.33 5.10
CA CYS A 106 -5.30 6.19 4.59
C CYS A 106 -4.92 7.24 3.53
N GLY A 107 -5.85 8.14 3.16
CA GLY A 107 -5.61 9.25 2.23
C GLY A 107 -5.70 8.88 0.75
N HIS A 108 -6.28 7.72 0.41
CA HIS A 108 -6.44 7.27 -0.98
C HIS A 108 -7.33 8.23 -1.79
N ASP A 109 -8.30 8.88 -1.18
CA ASP A 109 -9.08 9.97 -1.76
C ASP A 109 -8.20 11.15 -2.22
N GLY A 110 -7.16 11.48 -1.46
CA GLY A 110 -6.12 12.46 -1.82
C GLY A 110 -5.25 11.96 -2.98
N HIS A 111 -4.87 10.68 -3.00
CA HIS A 111 -4.09 10.08 -4.08
C HIS A 111 -4.88 10.10 -5.41
N ILE A 112 -6.18 9.79 -5.36
CA ILE A 112 -7.08 9.89 -6.53
C ILE A 112 -7.09 11.32 -7.06
N ALA A 113 -7.30 12.31 -6.20
CA ALA A 113 -7.35 13.71 -6.60
C ALA A 113 -6.05 14.17 -7.23
N ILE A 114 -4.90 13.77 -6.67
CA ILE A 114 -3.57 14.06 -7.23
C ILE A 114 -3.42 13.45 -8.61
N LEU A 115 -3.72 12.17 -8.79
CA LEU A 115 -3.53 11.49 -10.08
C LEU A 115 -4.48 12.04 -11.15
N LEU A 116 -5.72 12.40 -10.81
CA LEU A 116 -6.63 13.13 -11.70
C LEU A 116 -6.09 14.52 -12.07
N GLY A 117 -5.48 15.22 -11.12
CA GLY A 117 -4.79 16.48 -11.36
C GLY A 117 -3.65 16.35 -12.36
N VAL A 118 -2.82 15.29 -12.22
CA VAL A 118 -1.74 14.97 -13.17
C VAL A 118 -2.31 14.68 -14.56
N ALA A 119 -3.37 13.88 -14.63
CA ALA A 119 -4.05 13.57 -15.89
C ALA A 119 -4.55 14.84 -16.60
N LYS A 120 -5.10 15.79 -15.84
CA LYS A 120 -5.58 17.08 -16.35
C LYS A 120 -4.43 17.96 -16.84
N MET A 121 -3.35 18.05 -16.07
CA MET A 121 -2.15 18.78 -16.46
C MET A 121 -1.58 18.26 -17.77
N LEU A 122 -1.29 16.96 -17.83
CA LEU A 122 -0.67 16.32 -19.00
C LEU A 122 -1.58 16.34 -20.24
N SER A 123 -2.90 16.25 -20.08
CA SER A 123 -3.85 16.38 -21.19
C SER A 123 -3.76 17.75 -21.87
N SER A 124 -3.40 18.81 -21.12
CA SER A 124 -3.18 20.16 -21.67
C SER A 124 -1.76 20.41 -22.19
N MET A 125 -0.85 19.45 -22.00
CA MET A 125 0.59 19.57 -22.27
C MET A 125 1.10 18.44 -23.19
N LYS A 126 0.24 17.85 -24.03
CA LYS A 126 0.61 16.70 -24.88
C LYS A 126 1.79 16.99 -25.80
N SER A 127 1.94 18.24 -26.25
CA SER A 127 3.07 18.67 -27.08
C SER A 127 4.42 18.68 -26.35
N ASP A 128 4.42 18.62 -25.02
CA ASP A 128 5.61 18.82 -24.21
C ASP A 128 6.31 17.48 -23.85
N PHE A 129 5.63 16.34 -24.07
CA PHE A 129 6.18 15.01 -23.82
C PHE A 129 5.93 14.01 -24.95
N SER A 130 6.75 12.96 -25.00
CA SER A 130 6.63 11.84 -25.94
C SER A 130 6.08 10.59 -25.25
N GLY A 131 5.89 9.50 -26.00
CA GLY A 131 5.52 8.20 -25.44
C GLY A 131 4.10 8.16 -24.86
N ILE A 132 3.88 7.30 -23.89
CA ILE A 132 2.54 7.04 -23.32
C ILE A 132 2.61 7.11 -21.79
N VAL A 133 1.62 7.77 -21.19
CA VAL A 133 1.37 7.73 -19.74
C VAL A 133 0.16 6.83 -19.45
N LYS A 134 0.34 5.86 -18.59
CA LYS A 134 -0.74 5.03 -18.04
C LYS A 134 -1.15 5.56 -16.67
N PHE A 135 -2.40 5.93 -16.52
CA PHE A 135 -3.00 6.27 -15.24
C PHE A 135 -3.69 5.04 -14.69
N ILE A 136 -3.23 4.52 -13.55
CA ILE A 136 -3.75 3.31 -12.90
C ILE A 136 -4.42 3.74 -11.59
N PHE A 137 -5.73 3.55 -11.48
CA PHE A 137 -6.50 3.75 -10.28
C PHE A 137 -6.89 2.37 -9.75
N GLN A 138 -6.18 1.93 -8.71
CA GLN A 138 -6.18 0.57 -8.23
C GLN A 138 -7.13 0.39 -7.05
N PRO A 139 -8.08 -0.57 -7.07
CA PRO A 139 -8.90 -0.91 -5.94
C PRO A 139 -8.15 -1.79 -4.93
N ALA A 140 -8.73 -2.00 -3.75
CA ALA A 140 -8.40 -3.07 -2.82
C ALA A 140 -6.92 -3.19 -2.41
N GLU A 141 -6.25 -2.05 -2.16
CA GLU A 141 -4.88 -2.03 -1.64
C GLU A 141 -4.82 -2.61 -0.23
N GLU A 142 -5.74 -2.19 0.64
CA GLU A 142 -5.77 -2.50 2.08
C GLU A 142 -5.97 -4.00 2.40
N VAL A 143 -6.34 -4.79 1.39
CA VAL A 143 -6.46 -6.26 1.49
C VAL A 143 -5.42 -7.00 0.64
N PHE A 144 -4.47 -6.27 0.02
CA PHE A 144 -3.40 -6.79 -0.84
C PHE A 144 -3.91 -7.58 -2.06
N GLY A 145 -5.06 -7.19 -2.61
CA GLY A 145 -5.70 -7.91 -3.71
C GLY A 145 -5.75 -7.16 -5.03
N GLY A 146 -5.78 -5.84 -4.97
CA GLY A 146 -6.05 -4.98 -6.13
C GLY A 146 -4.94 -4.96 -7.15
N ALA A 147 -3.68 -4.82 -6.73
CA ALA A 147 -2.54 -4.81 -7.65
C ALA A 147 -2.43 -6.12 -8.43
N LYS A 148 -2.60 -7.26 -7.74
CA LYS A 148 -2.59 -8.58 -8.37
C LYS A 148 -3.69 -8.69 -9.44
N MET A 149 -4.90 -8.31 -9.10
CA MET A 149 -6.05 -8.31 -10.02
C MET A 149 -5.76 -7.43 -11.26
N MET A 150 -5.28 -6.21 -11.06
CA MET A 150 -4.96 -5.28 -12.16
C MET A 150 -3.86 -5.84 -13.07
N VAL A 151 -2.83 -6.48 -12.51
CA VAL A 151 -1.75 -7.13 -13.29
C VAL A 151 -2.29 -8.31 -14.09
N GLU A 152 -3.12 -9.16 -13.49
CA GLU A 152 -3.76 -10.30 -14.16
C GLU A 152 -4.69 -9.85 -15.30
N GLU A 153 -5.31 -8.68 -15.18
CA GLU A 153 -6.13 -8.06 -16.23
C GLU A 153 -5.30 -7.29 -17.28
N GLY A 154 -3.98 -7.34 -17.17
CA GLY A 154 -3.07 -6.88 -18.22
C GLY A 154 -2.73 -5.39 -18.18
N VAL A 155 -2.86 -4.72 -17.05
CA VAL A 155 -2.58 -3.28 -16.91
C VAL A 155 -1.13 -2.91 -17.26
N LEU A 156 -0.19 -3.84 -17.11
CA LEU A 156 1.24 -3.61 -17.42
C LEU A 156 1.64 -3.95 -18.86
N VAL A 157 0.73 -4.50 -19.65
CA VAL A 157 0.96 -4.87 -21.06
C VAL A 157 0.07 -4.04 -21.99
N ASN A 158 0.39 -4.01 -23.29
CA ASN A 158 -0.41 -3.35 -24.34
C ASN A 158 -0.74 -1.86 -24.11
N PRO A 159 0.27 -0.98 -24.13
CA PRO A 159 1.70 -1.20 -24.33
C PRO A 159 2.41 -1.64 -23.03
N SER A 160 3.57 -2.29 -23.17
CA SER A 160 4.37 -2.70 -22.00
C SER A 160 4.90 -1.49 -21.22
N VAL A 161 4.77 -1.52 -19.91
CA VAL A 161 5.23 -0.46 -19.03
C VAL A 161 6.75 -0.55 -18.83
N ASN A 162 7.45 0.57 -19.03
CA ASN A 162 8.90 0.68 -18.82
C ASN A 162 9.24 1.16 -17.42
N THR A 163 8.43 2.07 -16.88
CA THR A 163 8.64 2.68 -15.55
C THR A 163 7.30 2.81 -14.84
N ILE A 164 7.27 2.52 -13.55
CA ILE A 164 6.06 2.70 -12.73
C ILE A 164 6.37 3.48 -11.46
N VAL A 165 5.51 4.46 -11.14
CA VAL A 165 5.68 5.30 -9.94
C VAL A 165 4.35 5.45 -9.22
N ALA A 166 4.41 5.42 -7.89
CA ALA A 166 3.30 5.80 -7.03
C ALA A 166 3.77 6.74 -5.92
N LEU A 167 2.87 7.57 -5.42
CA LEU A 167 3.08 8.33 -4.20
C LEU A 167 2.11 7.85 -3.11
N HIS A 168 2.49 8.05 -1.87
CA HIS A 168 1.58 7.91 -0.75
C HIS A 168 1.75 9.08 0.21
N CYS A 169 0.66 9.58 0.74
CA CYS A 169 0.68 10.60 1.79
C CYS A 169 1.44 10.11 3.03
N TYR A 170 2.16 11.01 3.67
CA TYR A 170 2.97 10.66 4.83
C TYR A 170 2.89 11.73 5.92
N PRO A 171 2.20 11.45 7.03
CA PRO A 171 1.94 12.45 8.05
C PRO A 171 3.18 12.85 8.86
N LEU A 172 4.27 12.07 8.81
CA LEU A 172 5.51 12.44 9.48
C LEU A 172 6.35 13.46 8.71
N LEU A 173 5.90 13.85 7.51
CA LEU A 173 6.47 14.94 6.72
C LEU A 173 5.50 16.12 6.63
N GLU A 174 6.05 17.32 6.69
CA GLU A 174 5.28 18.54 6.48
C GLU A 174 4.85 18.70 5.02
N VAL A 175 3.73 19.38 4.79
CA VAL A 175 3.29 19.78 3.45
C VAL A 175 4.41 20.51 2.70
N GLY A 176 4.60 20.13 1.45
CA GLY A 176 5.67 20.66 0.60
C GLY A 176 6.98 19.88 0.68
N LYS A 177 7.09 18.86 1.49
CA LYS A 177 8.23 17.95 1.53
C LYS A 177 7.93 16.66 0.78
N ILE A 178 8.97 16.10 0.16
CA ILE A 178 8.94 14.82 -0.55
C ILE A 178 9.94 13.89 0.12
N GLY A 179 9.49 12.70 0.53
CA GLY A 179 10.34 11.68 1.13
C GLY A 179 10.68 10.58 0.13
N ILE A 180 11.96 10.24 0.01
CA ILE A 180 12.44 9.12 -0.81
C ILE A 180 13.28 8.16 0.01
N TYR A 181 13.33 6.89 -0.39
CA TYR A 181 14.16 5.86 0.22
C TYR A 181 14.65 4.90 -0.86
N ASP A 182 15.95 4.66 -0.95
CA ASP A 182 16.54 3.79 -1.96
C ASP A 182 16.51 2.32 -1.54
N GLY A 183 16.30 1.43 -2.51
CA GLY A 183 16.29 0.00 -2.28
C GLY A 183 15.05 -0.48 -1.54
N VAL A 184 15.21 -1.39 -0.57
CA VAL A 184 14.10 -2.03 0.15
C VAL A 184 13.47 -1.04 1.12
N TYR A 185 12.36 -0.44 0.69
CA TYR A 185 11.68 0.61 1.43
C TYR A 185 10.58 0.10 2.37
N MET A 186 9.74 -0.84 1.93
CA MET A 186 8.66 -1.39 2.75
C MET A 186 8.79 -2.91 2.86
N ALA A 187 8.37 -3.46 4.00
CA ALA A 187 8.45 -4.88 4.27
C ALA A 187 7.46 -5.71 3.44
N SER A 188 7.77 -6.99 3.23
CA SER A 188 6.77 -7.97 2.81
C SER A 188 5.68 -8.15 3.87
N ALA A 189 4.53 -8.62 3.45
CA ALA A 189 3.48 -9.08 4.34
C ALA A 189 3.10 -10.51 4.05
N ASP A 190 3.05 -11.31 5.10
CA ASP A 190 2.58 -12.69 5.05
C ASP A 190 1.60 -12.94 6.19
N LYS A 191 0.68 -13.87 5.96
CA LYS A 191 -0.27 -14.35 6.98
C LYS A 191 0.03 -15.78 7.32
N PHE A 192 -0.25 -16.16 8.55
CA PHE A 192 -0.20 -17.56 8.94
C PHE A 192 -1.33 -17.95 9.89
N THR A 193 -1.69 -19.23 9.83
CA THR A 193 -2.60 -19.87 10.78
C THR A 193 -1.98 -21.19 11.24
N ILE A 194 -1.94 -21.41 12.56
CA ILE A 194 -1.45 -22.64 13.17
C ILE A 194 -2.60 -23.23 13.96
N LYS A 195 -3.07 -24.41 13.55
CA LYS A 195 -4.09 -25.15 14.25
C LYS A 195 -3.43 -26.31 15.00
N ILE A 196 -3.44 -26.25 16.32
CA ILE A 196 -2.87 -27.28 17.21
C ILE A 196 -4.00 -28.20 17.66
N VAL A 197 -3.84 -29.47 17.40
CA VAL A 197 -4.83 -30.51 17.68
C VAL A 197 -4.30 -31.44 18.76
N GLY A 198 -5.01 -31.48 19.84
CA GLY A 198 -4.75 -32.36 21.00
C GLY A 198 -5.90 -33.33 21.28
N LYS A 199 -6.12 -33.61 22.55
CA LYS A 199 -7.24 -34.43 23.04
C LYS A 199 -7.89 -33.74 24.23
N GLY A 200 -9.17 -33.41 24.09
CA GLY A 200 -9.96 -32.77 25.13
C GLY A 200 -10.21 -33.69 26.34
N ALA A 201 -10.41 -33.08 27.50
CA ALA A 201 -10.78 -33.77 28.72
C ALA A 201 -11.42 -32.82 29.75
N HIS A 202 -11.97 -33.38 30.81
CA HIS A 202 -12.41 -32.61 31.96
C HIS A 202 -11.19 -31.94 32.65
N GLY A 203 -11.27 -30.65 32.95
CA GLY A 203 -10.16 -29.85 33.49
C GLY A 203 -9.55 -30.40 34.81
N ALA A 204 -10.32 -31.17 35.59
CA ALA A 204 -9.82 -31.85 36.79
C ALA A 204 -8.99 -33.13 36.51
N TYR A 205 -9.00 -33.60 35.24
CA TYR A 205 -8.27 -34.81 34.84
C TYR A 205 -7.31 -34.57 33.68
N PRO A 206 -6.35 -33.60 33.79
CA PRO A 206 -5.48 -33.19 32.66
C PRO A 206 -4.60 -34.36 32.17
N HIS A 207 -4.29 -35.36 33.04
CA HIS A 207 -3.52 -36.54 32.64
C HIS A 207 -4.25 -37.44 31.60
N LYS A 208 -5.55 -37.23 31.36
CA LYS A 208 -6.34 -37.93 30.34
C LYS A 208 -6.43 -37.16 29.04
N SER A 209 -5.87 -35.95 29.03
CA SER A 209 -5.84 -35.05 27.83
C SER A 209 -4.50 -35.11 27.12
N VAL A 210 -4.47 -34.49 25.92
CA VAL A 210 -3.29 -33.92 25.28
C VAL A 210 -3.63 -32.46 25.11
N ASP A 211 -3.07 -31.60 25.96
CA ASP A 211 -3.54 -30.21 26.12
C ASP A 211 -2.99 -29.28 25.04
N PRO A 212 -3.84 -28.82 24.06
CA PRO A 212 -3.39 -27.94 23.03
C PRO A 212 -3.22 -26.50 23.53
N ILE A 213 -3.78 -26.10 24.67
CA ILE A 213 -3.61 -24.74 25.23
C ILE A 213 -2.18 -24.55 25.70
N VAL A 214 -1.67 -25.49 26.52
CA VAL A 214 -0.29 -25.45 26.97
C VAL A 214 0.69 -25.52 25.80
N THR A 215 0.40 -26.40 24.84
CA THR A 215 1.22 -26.53 23.62
C THR A 215 1.23 -25.23 22.82
N ALA A 216 0.08 -24.54 22.62
CA ALA A 216 0.00 -23.28 21.93
C ALA A 216 0.81 -22.18 22.62
N ALA A 217 0.76 -22.11 23.95
CA ALA A 217 1.57 -21.16 24.72
C ALA A 217 3.08 -21.36 24.47
N GLN A 218 3.54 -22.60 24.42
CA GLN A 218 4.94 -22.92 24.12
C GLN A 218 5.30 -22.58 22.65
N VAL A 219 4.42 -22.83 21.70
CA VAL A 219 4.62 -22.44 20.29
C VAL A 219 4.77 -20.92 20.18
N VAL A 220 3.92 -20.13 20.86
CA VAL A 220 4.01 -18.66 20.86
C VAL A 220 5.38 -18.19 21.34
N ILE A 221 5.87 -18.73 22.45
CA ILE A 221 7.17 -18.37 23.03
C ILE A 221 8.31 -18.82 22.10
N ALA A 222 8.28 -20.06 21.64
CA ALA A 222 9.36 -20.64 20.83
C ALA A 222 9.50 -19.94 19.45
N LEU A 223 8.42 -19.46 18.85
CA LEU A 223 8.48 -18.71 17.59
C LEU A 223 9.26 -17.39 17.73
N GLN A 224 9.32 -16.78 18.92
CA GLN A 224 10.10 -15.56 19.14
C GLN A 224 11.62 -15.81 19.06
N GLU A 225 12.08 -17.04 19.26
CA GLU A 225 13.48 -17.42 19.13
C GLU A 225 14.00 -17.24 17.69
N ILE A 226 13.13 -17.36 16.69
CA ILE A 226 13.51 -17.14 15.30
C ILE A 226 14.10 -15.75 15.13
N ILE A 227 13.38 -14.72 15.59
CA ILE A 227 13.81 -13.32 15.45
C ILE A 227 15.03 -13.03 16.33
N SER A 228 15.04 -13.55 17.54
CA SER A 228 16.07 -13.19 18.52
C SER A 228 17.35 -14.03 18.42
N ARG A 229 17.33 -15.22 17.79
CA ARG A 229 18.45 -16.18 17.81
C ARG A 229 18.81 -16.80 16.47
N GLU A 230 17.92 -16.79 15.47
CA GLU A 230 18.12 -17.54 14.24
C GLU A 230 18.28 -16.69 12.97
N ILE A 231 18.05 -15.39 13.07
CA ILE A 231 18.31 -14.45 11.99
C ILE A 231 19.43 -13.48 12.37
N ASN A 232 20.06 -12.89 11.36
CA ASN A 232 21.09 -11.88 11.60
C ASN A 232 20.46 -10.68 12.32
N ALA A 233 21.12 -10.18 13.37
CA ALA A 233 20.63 -9.03 14.14
C ALA A 233 20.48 -7.74 13.33
N LEU A 234 21.11 -7.66 12.15
CA LEU A 234 20.96 -6.53 11.20
C LEU A 234 19.77 -6.70 10.25
N ASP A 235 19.19 -7.89 10.14
CA ASP A 235 18.00 -8.14 9.35
C ASP A 235 16.75 -7.62 10.09
N LYS A 236 15.84 -6.99 9.31
CA LYS A 236 14.58 -6.47 9.85
C LYS A 236 13.46 -7.44 9.54
N ALA A 237 12.96 -8.12 10.57
CA ALA A 237 11.83 -9.02 10.47
C ALA A 237 10.99 -9.02 11.76
N VAL A 238 9.71 -9.33 11.62
CA VAL A 238 8.74 -9.43 12.71
C VAL A 238 7.89 -10.68 12.52
N ILE A 239 7.69 -11.44 13.60
CA ILE A 239 6.67 -12.50 13.69
C ILE A 239 5.73 -12.12 14.81
N SER A 240 4.49 -11.76 14.46
CA SER A 240 3.47 -11.37 15.42
C SER A 240 2.33 -12.38 15.45
N ILE A 241 2.10 -12.99 16.61
CA ILE A 241 0.87 -13.75 16.85
C ILE A 241 -0.21 -12.74 17.24
N CYS A 242 -1.22 -12.57 16.37
CA CYS A 242 -2.27 -11.57 16.52
C CYS A 242 -3.54 -12.13 17.17
N GLY A 243 -3.61 -13.44 17.35
CA GLY A 243 -4.74 -14.04 18.04
C GLY A 243 -4.55 -15.49 18.43
N ILE A 244 -5.22 -15.86 19.52
CA ILE A 244 -5.30 -17.21 20.07
C ILE A 244 -6.79 -17.52 20.30
N LYS A 245 -7.29 -18.60 19.72
CA LYS A 245 -8.67 -19.06 19.88
C LYS A 245 -8.71 -20.51 20.32
N GLY A 246 -9.32 -20.78 21.49
CA GLY A 246 -9.48 -22.14 22.02
C GLY A 246 -10.24 -22.16 23.33
N GLY A 247 -10.97 -23.25 23.60
CA GLY A 247 -11.79 -23.40 24.78
C GLY A 247 -13.11 -22.63 24.75
N ARG A 248 -14.11 -23.13 25.52
CA ARG A 248 -15.44 -22.49 25.66
C ARG A 248 -15.97 -22.51 27.08
N ALA A 249 -15.43 -23.39 27.93
CA ALA A 249 -15.90 -23.55 29.29
C ALA A 249 -14.70 -23.67 30.27
N PHE A 250 -14.88 -23.17 31.49
CA PHE A 250 -13.83 -23.09 32.51
C PHE A 250 -13.31 -24.46 33.00
N ASN A 251 -14.05 -25.53 32.78
CA ASN A 251 -13.76 -26.89 33.27
C ASN A 251 -13.49 -27.90 32.15
N ILE A 252 -13.29 -27.46 30.89
CA ILE A 252 -13.03 -28.34 29.75
C ILE A 252 -11.73 -27.93 29.07
N ILE A 253 -10.79 -28.87 28.95
CA ILE A 253 -9.61 -28.77 28.11
C ILE A 253 -10.10 -28.99 26.65
N PRO A 254 -9.91 -28.04 25.70
CA PRO A 254 -10.38 -28.21 24.35
C PRO A 254 -9.58 -29.22 23.54
N GLU A 255 -10.10 -29.64 22.40
CA GLU A 255 -9.38 -30.47 21.44
C GLU A 255 -8.47 -29.67 20.51
N ILE A 256 -8.81 -28.40 20.29
CA ILE A 256 -8.15 -27.56 19.28
C ILE A 256 -7.90 -26.16 19.83
N VAL A 257 -6.69 -25.64 19.51
CA VAL A 257 -6.34 -24.23 19.64
C VAL A 257 -5.84 -23.72 18.30
N THR A 258 -6.30 -22.54 17.87
CA THR A 258 -5.86 -21.87 16.66
C THR A 258 -5.10 -20.61 17.01
N LEU A 259 -3.88 -20.48 16.50
CA LEU A 259 -3.07 -19.26 16.49
C LEU A 259 -3.13 -18.66 15.08
N PHE A 260 -3.15 -17.33 14.98
CA PHE A 260 -3.02 -16.65 13.69
C PHE A 260 -2.21 -15.37 13.85
N GLY A 261 -1.56 -14.96 12.77
CA GLY A 261 -0.70 -13.79 12.84
C GLY A 261 -0.12 -13.37 11.49
N THR A 262 0.91 -12.54 11.58
CA THR A 262 1.59 -11.99 10.41
C THR A 262 3.10 -12.07 10.54
N VAL A 263 3.75 -12.16 9.38
CA VAL A 263 5.20 -12.02 9.25
C VAL A 263 5.49 -10.80 8.38
N ARG A 264 6.48 -10.00 8.78
CA ARG A 264 7.02 -8.87 8.01
C ARG A 264 8.52 -9.07 7.82
N CYS A 265 9.05 -8.79 6.65
CA CYS A 265 10.48 -8.98 6.40
C CYS A 265 10.96 -8.06 5.27
N HIS A 266 12.14 -7.40 5.46
CA HIS A 266 12.77 -6.61 4.42
C HIS A 266 13.67 -7.44 3.49
N ASN A 267 14.20 -8.55 3.98
CA ASN A 267 15.09 -9.40 3.20
C ASN A 267 14.29 -10.50 2.44
N PRO A 268 14.29 -10.50 1.09
CA PRO A 268 13.51 -11.47 0.31
C PRO A 268 13.94 -12.93 0.54
N GLU A 269 15.24 -13.18 0.74
CA GLU A 269 15.77 -14.53 1.00
C GLU A 269 15.34 -15.03 2.38
N LEU A 270 15.43 -14.15 3.38
CA LEU A 270 15.01 -14.45 4.74
C LEU A 270 13.51 -14.73 4.84
N ARG A 271 12.67 -14.09 4.01
CA ARG A 271 11.22 -14.30 3.98
C ARG A 271 10.84 -15.79 3.85
N ASN A 272 11.47 -16.50 2.91
CA ASN A 272 11.24 -17.93 2.70
C ASN A 272 11.80 -18.74 3.86
N ALA A 273 13.00 -18.41 4.33
CA ALA A 273 13.64 -19.10 5.45
C ALA A 273 12.83 -18.99 6.77
N ILE A 274 12.13 -17.88 7.01
CA ILE A 274 11.27 -17.71 8.19
C ILE A 274 10.14 -18.74 8.19
N LYS A 275 9.47 -18.97 7.08
CA LYS A 275 8.43 -20.01 6.97
C LYS A 275 8.94 -21.40 7.39
N GLU A 276 10.10 -21.79 6.85
CA GLU A 276 10.71 -23.09 7.17
C GLU A 276 11.11 -23.19 8.65
N LYS A 277 11.66 -22.11 9.21
CA LYS A 277 12.01 -22.03 10.64
C LYS A 277 10.76 -22.13 11.51
N MET A 278 9.68 -21.43 11.17
CA MET A 278 8.40 -21.51 11.87
C MET A 278 7.87 -22.96 11.89
N GLU A 279 7.82 -23.61 10.72
CA GLU A 279 7.31 -24.98 10.62
C GLU A 279 8.15 -25.98 11.43
N ARG A 280 9.47 -25.85 11.40
CA ARG A 280 10.40 -26.67 12.22
C ARG A 280 10.12 -26.51 13.71
N ILE A 281 9.95 -25.29 14.21
CA ILE A 281 9.66 -25.01 15.62
C ILE A 281 8.29 -25.56 16.00
N ILE A 282 7.25 -25.29 15.21
CA ILE A 282 5.89 -25.78 15.44
C ILE A 282 5.91 -27.32 15.55
N LYS A 283 6.55 -28.00 14.59
CA LYS A 283 6.70 -29.45 14.58
C LYS A 283 7.42 -29.97 15.83
N GLY A 284 8.50 -29.32 16.21
CA GLY A 284 9.29 -29.74 17.41
C GLY A 284 8.49 -29.61 18.69
N VAL A 285 7.85 -28.48 18.92
CA VAL A 285 7.05 -28.23 20.14
C VAL A 285 5.83 -29.14 20.17
N THR A 286 5.05 -29.22 19.10
CA THR A 286 3.84 -30.08 19.09
C THR A 286 4.17 -31.54 19.28
N SER A 287 5.27 -32.04 18.71
CA SER A 287 5.75 -33.39 18.91
C SER A 287 6.11 -33.67 20.39
N ALA A 288 6.82 -32.74 21.05
CA ALA A 288 7.18 -32.86 22.46
C ALA A 288 5.95 -32.99 23.39
N TYR A 289 4.86 -32.30 23.01
CA TYR A 289 3.60 -32.33 23.79
C TYR A 289 2.56 -33.33 23.22
N LYS A 290 2.94 -34.19 22.27
CA LYS A 290 2.08 -35.22 21.66
C LYS A 290 0.85 -34.66 20.93
N CYS A 291 0.87 -33.39 20.55
CA CYS A 291 -0.13 -32.77 19.69
C CYS A 291 0.22 -32.98 18.22
N SER A 292 -0.78 -32.92 17.34
CA SER A 292 -0.59 -32.70 15.92
C SER A 292 -0.86 -31.24 15.55
N TYR A 293 -0.48 -30.83 14.34
CA TYR A 293 -0.69 -29.46 13.86
C TYR A 293 -1.06 -29.40 12.38
N HIS A 294 -1.71 -28.30 12.01
CA HIS A 294 -1.81 -27.82 10.63
C HIS A 294 -1.22 -26.41 10.58
N PHE A 295 -0.37 -26.15 9.59
CA PHE A 295 0.29 -24.86 9.41
C PHE A 295 0.01 -24.35 8.01
N ASP A 296 -0.81 -23.31 7.92
CA ASP A 296 -1.09 -22.58 6.69
C ASP A 296 -0.29 -21.29 6.70
N TYR A 297 0.45 -21.05 5.61
CA TYR A 297 1.27 -19.85 5.43
C TYR A 297 1.02 -19.26 4.03
N GLU A 298 0.54 -18.03 4.01
CA GLU A 298 0.20 -17.30 2.79
C GLU A 298 1.20 -16.16 2.57
N PHE A 299 1.92 -16.20 1.46
CA PHE A 299 2.72 -15.08 0.97
C PHE A 299 1.77 -14.06 0.31
N CYS A 300 1.51 -12.91 0.99
CA CYS A 300 0.56 -11.94 0.48
C CYS A 300 1.23 -10.97 -0.50
N VAL A 301 2.14 -10.12 -0.02
CA VAL A 301 2.86 -9.13 -0.86
C VAL A 301 4.34 -9.14 -0.55
N SER A 302 5.15 -8.84 -1.57
CA SER A 302 6.60 -8.73 -1.44
C SER A 302 7.01 -7.37 -0.88
N GLN A 303 8.30 -7.15 -0.79
CA GLN A 303 8.89 -5.87 -0.41
C GLN A 303 8.67 -4.82 -1.51
N VAL A 304 8.42 -3.58 -1.13
CA VAL A 304 8.56 -2.45 -2.05
C VAL A 304 10.06 -2.12 -2.16
N ILE A 305 10.59 -2.31 -3.36
CA ILE A 305 12.02 -2.07 -3.66
C ILE A 305 12.11 -0.93 -4.67
N ASN A 306 12.55 0.22 -4.22
CA ASN A 306 12.69 1.39 -5.07
C ASN A 306 13.99 1.35 -5.88
N THR A 307 13.90 1.74 -7.15
CA THR A 307 15.06 1.94 -8.03
C THR A 307 15.70 3.30 -7.71
N PRO A 308 16.99 3.36 -7.35
CA PRO A 308 17.64 4.64 -7.00
C PRO A 308 17.57 5.69 -8.09
N GLU A 309 17.74 5.32 -9.35
CA GLU A 309 17.69 6.22 -10.51
C GLU A 309 16.30 6.86 -10.70
N ILE A 310 15.23 6.15 -10.31
CA ILE A 310 13.88 6.71 -10.32
C ILE A 310 13.67 7.66 -9.14
N ASN A 311 14.19 7.33 -7.96
CA ASN A 311 14.21 8.27 -6.83
C ASN A 311 14.98 9.56 -7.14
N ASP A 312 16.13 9.46 -7.82
CA ASP A 312 16.88 10.63 -8.30
C ASP A 312 16.05 11.47 -9.26
N SER A 313 15.31 10.81 -10.18
CA SER A 313 14.40 11.47 -11.10
C SER A 313 13.24 12.17 -10.37
N ILE A 314 12.66 11.54 -9.34
CA ILE A 314 11.64 12.14 -8.47
C ILE A 314 12.19 13.35 -7.72
N ALA A 315 13.40 13.23 -7.13
CA ALA A 315 14.06 14.30 -6.42
C ALA A 315 14.36 15.50 -7.34
N LYS A 316 14.81 15.23 -8.57
CA LYS A 316 15.02 16.25 -9.60
C LYS A 316 13.72 16.93 -9.96
N ALA A 317 12.67 16.17 -10.29
CA ALA A 317 11.35 16.68 -10.64
C ALA A 317 10.74 17.56 -9.52
N ALA A 318 10.91 17.15 -8.27
CA ALA A 318 10.49 17.94 -7.12
C ALA A 318 11.23 19.29 -7.05
N LYS A 319 12.55 19.31 -7.18
CA LYS A 319 13.36 20.55 -7.18
C LYS A 319 12.99 21.46 -8.36
N GLU A 320 12.77 20.90 -9.53
CA GLU A 320 12.44 21.67 -10.74
C GLU A 320 11.01 22.24 -10.70
N SER A 321 10.04 21.48 -10.20
CA SER A 321 8.64 21.93 -10.19
C SER A 321 8.31 22.87 -9.03
N LEU A 322 8.90 22.64 -7.86
CA LEU A 322 8.54 23.30 -6.60
C LEU A 322 9.56 24.39 -6.18
N GLY A 323 10.77 24.38 -6.74
CA GLY A 323 11.85 25.25 -6.34
C GLY A 323 12.69 24.66 -5.19
N GLU A 324 13.05 25.47 -4.19
CA GLU A 324 13.84 25.01 -3.03
C GLU A 324 13.03 24.12 -2.06
N VAL A 325 12.41 23.07 -2.60
CA VAL A 325 11.69 22.09 -1.80
C VAL A 325 12.68 21.14 -1.16
N LYS A 326 12.44 20.83 0.10
CA LYS A 326 13.22 19.83 0.81
C LYS A 326 12.78 18.43 0.38
N VAL A 327 13.56 17.82 -0.48
CA VAL A 327 13.54 16.37 -0.65
C VAL A 327 14.26 15.77 0.53
N GLU A 328 13.59 14.98 1.32
CA GLU A 328 14.16 14.28 2.47
C GLU A 328 14.46 12.83 2.10
N ILE A 329 15.70 12.42 2.32
CA ILE A 329 16.05 10.99 2.32
C ILE A 329 15.58 10.47 3.67
N LEU A 330 14.66 9.49 3.63
CA LEU A 330 14.11 8.91 4.85
C LEU A 330 15.17 8.08 5.57
N ASP A 331 15.31 8.26 6.87
CA ASP A 331 16.35 7.59 7.67
C ASP A 331 16.15 6.08 7.80
N TYR A 332 14.90 5.63 7.74
CA TYR A 332 14.54 4.23 8.00
C TYR A 332 13.51 3.71 7.00
N PRO A 333 13.63 2.43 6.59
CA PRO A 333 12.57 1.77 5.84
C PRO A 333 11.37 1.49 6.75
N ALA A 334 10.19 1.35 6.17
CA ALA A 334 8.95 1.09 6.88
C ALA A 334 8.70 -0.41 7.07
N MET A 335 8.18 -0.80 8.25
CA MET A 335 7.68 -2.17 8.47
C MET A 335 6.24 -2.38 7.95
N GLY A 336 5.56 -1.33 7.52
CA GLY A 336 4.34 -1.42 6.73
C GLY A 336 4.59 -2.12 5.40
N SER A 337 3.52 -2.58 4.77
CA SER A 337 3.56 -3.26 3.48
C SER A 337 2.59 -2.57 2.53
N GLU A 338 2.80 -2.77 1.23
CA GLU A 338 2.05 -2.09 0.18
C GLU A 338 2.00 -3.02 -1.05
N ASP A 339 0.82 -3.20 -1.64
CA ASP A 339 0.66 -4.12 -2.77
C ASP A 339 1.18 -3.54 -4.10
N PHE A 340 1.63 -2.28 -4.11
CA PHE A 340 2.42 -1.70 -5.20
C PHE A 340 3.66 -2.55 -5.53
N SER A 341 4.17 -3.31 -4.57
CA SER A 341 5.26 -4.27 -4.76
C SER A 341 4.98 -5.28 -5.88
N VAL A 342 3.71 -5.66 -6.10
CA VAL A 342 3.30 -6.59 -7.17
C VAL A 342 3.59 -6.01 -8.57
N TYR A 343 3.45 -4.69 -8.72
CA TYR A 343 3.85 -4.02 -9.96
C TYR A 343 5.38 -3.99 -10.12
N LEU A 344 6.12 -3.72 -9.02
CA LEU A 344 7.58 -3.66 -9.05
C LEU A 344 8.22 -5.02 -9.35
N GLU A 345 7.59 -6.14 -8.98
CA GLU A 345 8.01 -7.47 -9.39
C GLU A 345 7.99 -7.68 -10.91
N LYS A 346 7.12 -6.98 -11.63
CA LYS A 346 6.94 -7.07 -13.09
C LYS A 346 7.64 -5.94 -13.83
N VAL A 347 7.75 -4.79 -13.21
CA VAL A 347 8.39 -3.57 -13.73
C VAL A 347 9.41 -3.11 -12.69
N PRO A 348 10.62 -3.70 -12.66
CA PRO A 348 11.62 -3.37 -11.64
C PRO A 348 12.07 -1.91 -11.65
N ASN A 349 11.91 -1.22 -12.77
CA ASN A 349 12.24 0.20 -12.92
C ASN A 349 11.09 1.06 -12.36
N GLY A 350 11.09 1.29 -11.06
CA GLY A 350 10.01 2.02 -10.41
C GLY A 350 10.34 2.48 -8.99
N ALA A 351 9.47 3.33 -8.46
CA ALA A 351 9.60 3.83 -7.09
C ALA A 351 8.26 4.22 -6.47
N PHE A 352 8.22 4.10 -5.16
CA PHE A 352 7.15 4.51 -4.27
C PHE A 352 7.70 5.57 -3.32
N PHE A 353 7.21 6.81 -3.40
CA PHE A 353 7.71 7.91 -2.62
C PHE A 353 6.65 8.52 -1.69
N ARG A 354 7.07 9.33 -0.75
CA ARG A 354 6.22 9.95 0.26
C ARG A 354 5.93 11.41 -0.04
N LEU A 355 4.67 11.80 0.15
CA LEU A 355 4.20 13.18 0.08
C LEU A 355 3.83 13.66 1.48
N GLY A 356 4.50 14.70 1.98
CA GLY A 356 4.18 15.30 3.28
C GLY A 356 2.78 15.91 3.29
N ILE A 357 2.02 15.64 4.38
CA ILE A 357 0.64 16.10 4.54
C ILE A 357 0.39 16.83 5.87
N THR A 358 1.37 16.95 6.74
CA THR A 358 1.18 17.63 8.04
C THR A 358 1.51 19.11 7.93
N ASP A 359 0.67 19.96 8.48
CA ASP A 359 0.96 21.40 8.57
C ASP A 359 2.22 21.62 9.42
N PRO A 360 3.08 22.58 9.08
CA PRO A 360 4.27 22.89 9.87
C PRO A 360 3.91 23.17 11.35
N GLY A 361 4.58 22.46 12.25
CA GLY A 361 4.40 22.64 13.70
C GLY A 361 3.13 22.04 14.30
N LYS A 362 2.36 21.26 13.53
CA LYS A 362 1.23 20.47 14.05
C LYS A 362 1.60 19.01 14.27
N ASP A 363 0.89 18.36 15.17
CA ASP A 363 0.99 16.91 15.35
C ASP A 363 0.41 16.16 14.13
N PRO A 364 1.05 15.06 13.72
CA PRO A 364 0.61 14.28 12.57
C PRO A 364 -0.68 13.49 12.87
N LEU A 365 -1.63 13.52 11.95
CA LEU A 365 -2.80 12.65 11.96
C LEU A 365 -2.41 11.28 11.39
N ILE A 366 -2.33 10.28 12.25
CA ILE A 366 -1.83 8.94 11.88
C ILE A 366 -2.87 8.20 11.03
N PRO A 367 -2.47 7.58 9.89
CA PRO A 367 -3.35 6.73 9.10
C PRO A 367 -3.97 5.58 9.91
N HIS A 368 -5.12 5.08 9.45
CA HIS A 368 -5.95 4.07 10.11
C HIS A 368 -6.52 4.52 11.47
N SER A 369 -6.48 5.83 11.76
CA SER A 369 -7.16 6.46 12.90
C SER A 369 -8.53 6.98 12.47
N SER A 370 -9.51 6.90 13.37
CA SER A 370 -10.85 7.50 13.15
C SER A 370 -10.86 9.03 13.01
N HIS A 371 -9.75 9.70 13.33
CA HIS A 371 -9.56 11.15 13.24
C HIS A 371 -8.63 11.56 12.08
N PHE A 372 -8.19 10.63 11.27
CA PHE A 372 -7.34 10.93 10.12
C PHE A 372 -8.08 11.85 9.12
N ASP A 373 -7.38 12.82 8.59
CA ASP A 373 -7.80 13.59 7.41
C ASP A 373 -6.59 13.92 6.54
N PHE A 374 -6.77 13.84 5.24
CA PHE A 374 -5.75 14.21 4.27
C PHE A 374 -5.70 15.73 4.13
N ASN A 375 -4.53 16.33 4.25
CA ASN A 375 -4.38 17.77 4.09
C ASN A 375 -4.44 18.18 2.62
N ASP A 376 -5.50 18.85 2.24
CA ASP A 376 -5.76 19.35 0.88
C ASP A 376 -4.66 20.28 0.33
N GLU A 377 -3.87 20.92 1.21
CA GLU A 377 -2.73 21.75 0.80
C GLU A 377 -1.63 20.93 0.10
N ALA A 378 -1.56 19.63 0.34
CA ALA A 378 -0.58 18.74 -0.28
C ALA A 378 -0.88 18.40 -1.75
N ILE A 379 -2.14 18.51 -2.19
CA ILE A 379 -2.56 18.14 -3.55
C ILE A 379 -1.72 18.81 -4.64
N PRO A 380 -1.53 20.14 -4.66
CA PRO A 380 -0.75 20.79 -5.72
C PRO A 380 0.71 20.33 -5.79
N TYR A 381 1.29 19.91 -4.67
CA TYR A 381 2.68 19.43 -4.60
C TYR A 381 2.79 18.06 -5.29
N GLY A 382 1.92 17.11 -4.95
CA GLY A 382 1.88 15.80 -5.61
C GLY A 382 1.63 15.91 -7.11
N VAL A 383 0.66 16.76 -7.53
CA VAL A 383 0.35 17.03 -8.93
C VAL A 383 1.58 17.59 -9.67
N ALA A 384 2.26 18.57 -9.09
CA ALA A 384 3.40 19.20 -9.73
C ALA A 384 4.58 18.25 -9.90
N VAL A 385 4.93 17.49 -8.85
CA VAL A 385 6.06 16.55 -8.89
C VAL A 385 5.83 15.45 -9.92
N LEU A 386 4.67 14.79 -9.89
CA LEU A 386 4.38 13.73 -10.85
C LEU A 386 4.25 14.26 -12.29
N THR A 387 3.70 15.45 -12.48
CA THR A 387 3.65 16.05 -13.82
C THR A 387 5.05 16.34 -14.35
N GLN A 388 5.93 16.96 -13.54
CA GLN A 388 7.31 17.23 -13.94
C GLN A 388 8.08 15.94 -14.21
N LEU A 389 7.90 14.91 -13.37
CA LEU A 389 8.52 13.62 -13.56
C LEU A 389 8.19 13.01 -14.93
N ILE A 390 6.92 13.06 -15.35
CA ILE A 390 6.53 12.60 -16.69
C ILE A 390 7.20 13.41 -17.78
N LEU A 391 7.26 14.74 -17.65
CA LEU A 391 7.92 15.58 -18.62
C LEU A 391 9.43 15.29 -18.74
N ASP A 392 10.07 14.85 -17.64
CA ASP A 392 11.50 14.52 -17.62
C ASP A 392 11.78 13.10 -18.16
N LEU A 393 10.92 12.12 -17.85
CA LEU A 393 11.10 10.72 -18.29
C LEU A 393 10.66 10.47 -19.73
N ASN A 394 9.72 11.24 -20.23
CA ASN A 394 9.10 11.06 -21.55
C ASN A 394 9.52 12.16 -22.54
N ILE A 395 10.81 12.41 -22.66
CA ILE A 395 11.37 13.47 -23.50
C ILE A 395 11.40 13.07 -24.98
#